data_52a657c3d04947b83134c7c52f7f4e8d
#
_entry.id   52a657c3d04947b83134c7c52f7f4e8d
#
_cell.length_a   1.000
_cell.length_b   1.000
_cell.length_c   1.000
_cell.angle_alpha   90.00
_cell.angle_beta   90.00
_cell.angle_gamma   90.00
#
_symmetry.space_group_name_H-M   'P 1'
#
loop_
_entity.id
_entity.type
_entity.pdbx_description
1 polymer ?
#
loop_
_entity_poly.entity_id
_entity_poly.type
_entity_poly.pdbx_seq_one_letter_code
_entity_poly.pdbx_strand_id
1 'polypeptide(L)'
;MVDKDNAITEGQNAERLLKDPLLIKSYEVIQNDIFQQWIRTEMEESDKRESLYFSLRGVLTAQNVLVNTVENGKIVENELRGGK
;
A
#
# COMPACT_ATOMS: atom_id res chain seq x y z
N MET A 1 -18.87 4.53 14.38
CA MET A 1 -19.56 3.67 13.40
C MET A 1 -19.19 4.11 11.98
N VAL A 2 -18.83 3.16 11.16
CA VAL A 2 -18.43 3.48 9.79
C VAL A 2 -19.68 3.62 8.92
N ASP A 3 -19.80 4.77 8.29
CA ASP A 3 -20.87 5.04 7.32
C ASP A 3 -20.56 4.28 6.03
N LYS A 4 -21.53 3.52 5.52
CA LYS A 4 -21.35 2.73 4.30
C LYS A 4 -21.06 3.62 3.09
N ASP A 5 -21.72 4.76 2.97
CA ASP A 5 -21.45 5.69 1.89
C ASP A 5 -20.01 6.21 1.98
N ASN A 6 -19.52 6.42 3.21
CA ASN A 6 -18.15 6.87 3.43
C ASN A 6 -17.15 5.80 3.02
N ALA A 7 -17.46 4.54 3.30
CA ALA A 7 -16.59 3.43 2.90
C ALA A 7 -16.46 3.33 1.38
N ILE A 8 -17.56 3.54 0.66
CA ILE A 8 -17.55 3.52 -0.80
C ILE A 8 -16.72 4.69 -1.35
N THR A 9 -16.93 5.89 -0.80
CA THR A 9 -16.18 7.07 -1.22
C THR A 9 -14.70 6.93 -0.95
N GLU A 10 -14.35 6.42 0.22
CA GLU A 10 -12.94 6.17 0.56
C GLU A 10 -12.32 5.15 -0.38
N GLY A 11 -13.07 4.09 -0.73
CA GLY A 11 -12.61 3.08 -1.66
C GLY A 11 -12.34 3.65 -3.04
N GLN A 12 -13.22 4.53 -3.52
CA GLN A 12 -13.04 5.19 -4.81
C GLN A 12 -11.83 6.11 -4.79
N ASN A 13 -11.64 6.84 -3.69
CA ASN A 13 -10.48 7.71 -3.53
C ASN A 13 -9.18 6.91 -3.47
N ALA A 14 -9.18 5.79 -2.76
CA ALA A 14 -8.02 4.91 -2.68
C ALA A 14 -7.69 4.34 -4.05
N GLU A 15 -8.69 3.93 -4.82
CA GLU A 15 -8.48 3.42 -6.17
C GLU A 15 -7.84 4.47 -7.07
N ARG A 16 -8.31 5.70 -6.98
CA ARG A 16 -7.73 6.81 -7.74
C ARG A 16 -6.28 7.03 -7.36
N LEU A 17 -5.96 6.99 -6.06
CA LEU A 17 -4.58 7.15 -5.59
C LEU A 17 -3.69 6.03 -6.10
N LEU A 18 -4.18 4.80 -6.09
CA LEU A 18 -3.39 3.66 -6.57
C LEU A 18 -3.08 3.73 -8.05
N LYS A 19 -3.86 4.51 -8.79
CA LYS A 19 -3.65 4.73 -10.23
C LYS A 19 -2.89 6.02 -10.53
N ASP A 20 -2.62 6.82 -9.51
CA ASP A 20 -1.92 8.09 -9.68
C ASP A 20 -0.46 7.83 -10.06
N PRO A 21 0.00 8.35 -11.23
CA PRO A 21 1.36 8.09 -11.67
C PRO A 21 2.44 8.58 -10.72
N LEU A 22 2.19 9.69 -10.01
CA LEU A 22 3.16 10.22 -9.07
C LEU A 22 3.28 9.33 -7.84
N LEU A 23 2.15 8.84 -7.33
CA LEU A 23 2.19 7.93 -6.18
C LEU A 23 2.87 6.62 -6.55
N ILE A 24 2.53 6.06 -7.71
CA ILE A 24 3.17 4.83 -8.21
C ILE A 24 4.68 5.04 -8.30
N LYS A 25 5.10 6.15 -8.91
CA LYS A 25 6.52 6.45 -9.05
C LYS A 25 7.19 6.61 -7.70
N SER A 26 6.51 7.25 -6.75
CA SER A 26 7.07 7.46 -5.41
C SER A 26 7.37 6.13 -4.72
N TYR A 27 6.44 5.18 -4.79
CA TYR A 27 6.66 3.86 -4.23
C TYR A 27 7.81 3.14 -4.94
N GLU A 28 7.87 3.23 -6.27
CA GLU A 28 8.96 2.60 -7.03
C GLU A 28 10.32 3.17 -6.64
N VAL A 29 10.41 4.50 -6.49
CA VAL A 29 11.66 5.16 -6.11
C VAL A 29 12.11 4.67 -4.73
N ILE A 30 11.19 4.62 -3.78
CA ILE A 30 11.52 4.18 -2.42
C ILE A 30 11.96 2.72 -2.41
N GLN A 31 11.23 1.86 -3.10
CA GLN A 31 11.55 0.43 -3.14
C GLN A 31 12.90 0.19 -3.84
N ASN A 32 13.15 0.92 -4.92
CA ASN A 32 14.42 0.80 -5.61
C ASN A 32 15.58 1.28 -4.74
N ASP A 33 15.38 2.36 -3.98
CA ASP A 33 16.40 2.86 -3.07
C ASP A 33 16.73 1.84 -1.98
N ILE A 34 15.72 1.21 -1.43
CA ILE A 34 15.90 0.16 -0.41
C ILE A 34 16.69 -1.01 -1.03
N PHE A 35 16.32 -1.41 -2.25
CA PHE A 35 16.99 -2.50 -2.94
C PHE A 35 18.47 -2.16 -3.20
N GLN A 36 18.74 -0.95 -3.65
CA GLN A 36 20.13 -0.52 -3.91
C GLN A 36 20.95 -0.50 -2.63
N GLN A 37 20.37 -0.10 -1.53
CA GLN A 37 21.07 -0.15 -0.25
C GLN A 37 21.32 -1.59 0.19
N TRP A 38 20.36 -2.47 -0.06
CA TRP A 38 20.46 -3.88 0.30
C TRP A 38 21.63 -4.55 -0.41
N ILE A 39 21.73 -4.38 -1.72
CA ILE A 39 22.77 -5.06 -2.50
C ILE A 39 24.17 -4.51 -2.22
N ARG A 40 24.26 -3.37 -1.56
CA ARG A 40 25.55 -2.78 -1.16
C ARG A 40 25.99 -3.16 0.24
N THR A 41 25.18 -3.94 0.96
CA THR A 41 25.56 -4.36 2.30
C THR A 41 26.68 -5.40 2.21
N GLU A 42 27.58 -5.33 3.20
CA GLU A 42 28.63 -6.32 3.34
C GLU A 42 28.10 -7.54 4.08
N MET A 43 28.84 -8.64 4.01
CA MET A 43 28.41 -9.90 4.60
C MET A 43 28.09 -9.79 6.10
N GLU A 44 28.86 -9.00 6.83
CA GLU A 44 28.71 -8.82 8.27
C GLU A 44 27.65 -7.80 8.67
N GLU A 45 27.04 -7.12 7.69
CA GLU A 45 26.05 -6.08 7.95
C GLU A 45 24.62 -6.62 8.00
N SER A 46 24.42 -7.72 8.73
CA SER A 46 23.08 -8.32 8.83
C SER A 46 22.06 -7.39 9.50
N ASP A 47 22.51 -6.60 10.47
CA ASP A 47 21.62 -5.64 11.15
C ASP A 47 21.10 -4.58 10.19
N LYS A 48 21.96 -4.15 9.28
CA LYS A 48 21.56 -3.17 8.27
C LYS A 48 20.53 -3.75 7.31
N ARG A 49 20.74 -4.99 6.88
CA ARG A 49 19.77 -5.66 6.01
C ARG A 49 18.44 -5.85 6.69
N GLU A 50 18.46 -6.15 7.99
CA GLU A 50 17.23 -6.30 8.76
C GLU A 50 16.46 -4.97 8.83
N SER A 51 17.19 -3.86 9.09
CA SER A 51 16.57 -2.53 9.09
C SER A 51 15.93 -2.20 7.74
N LEU A 52 16.63 -2.53 6.65
CA LEU A 52 16.10 -2.30 5.30
C LEU A 52 14.86 -3.14 5.04
N TYR A 53 14.83 -4.36 5.55
CA TYR A 53 13.66 -5.21 5.44
C TYR A 53 12.45 -4.58 6.15
N PHE A 54 12.66 -4.06 7.37
CA PHE A 54 11.58 -3.40 8.09
C PHE A 54 11.09 -2.16 7.37
N SER A 55 12.00 -1.39 6.75
CA SER A 55 11.62 -0.24 5.94
C SER A 55 10.74 -0.65 4.77
N LEU A 56 11.11 -1.72 4.08
CA LEU A 56 10.33 -2.26 2.97
C LEU A 56 8.95 -2.72 3.45
N ARG A 57 8.90 -3.41 4.59
CA ARG A 57 7.62 -3.83 5.16
C ARG A 57 6.71 -2.66 5.46
N GLY A 58 7.27 -1.54 5.93
CA GLY A 58 6.49 -0.33 6.16
C GLY A 58 5.85 0.21 4.89
N VAL A 59 6.64 0.26 3.81
CA VAL A 59 6.13 0.72 2.51
C VAL A 59 5.03 -0.19 2.00
N LEU A 60 5.23 -1.50 2.07
CA LEU A 60 4.24 -2.48 1.61
C LEU A 60 2.97 -2.41 2.46
N THR A 61 3.12 -2.15 3.75
CA THR A 61 1.96 -2.00 4.64
C THR A 61 1.13 -0.79 4.23
N ALA A 62 1.78 0.33 3.91
CA ALA A 62 1.08 1.53 3.44
C ALA A 62 0.31 1.25 2.15
N GLN A 63 0.92 0.55 1.21
CA GLN A 63 0.24 0.17 -0.03
C GLN A 63 -0.96 -0.73 0.25
N ASN A 64 -0.80 -1.68 1.16
CA ASN A 64 -1.89 -2.60 1.52
C ASN A 64 -3.08 -1.90 2.16
N VAL A 65 -2.85 -0.84 2.92
CA VAL A 65 -3.96 -0.05 3.48
C VAL A 65 -4.84 0.48 2.34
N LEU A 66 -4.21 1.00 1.29
CA LEU A 66 -4.98 1.51 0.14
C LEU A 66 -5.71 0.38 -0.58
N VAL A 67 -5.04 -0.74 -0.80
CA VAL A 67 -5.66 -1.89 -1.48
C VAL A 67 -6.86 -2.39 -0.66
N ASN A 68 -6.69 -2.52 0.64
CA ASN A 68 -7.77 -2.98 1.52
C ASN A 68 -8.93 -2.00 1.54
N THR A 69 -8.64 -0.71 1.44
CA THR A 69 -9.68 0.33 1.40
C THR A 69 -10.51 0.20 0.13
N VAL A 70 -9.86 -0.08 -1.00
CA VAL A 70 -10.56 -0.32 -2.27
C VAL A 70 -11.48 -1.54 -2.15
N GLU A 71 -10.93 -2.63 -1.64
CA GLU A 71 -11.68 -3.89 -1.51
C GLU A 71 -12.88 -3.72 -0.58
N ASN A 72 -12.68 -3.03 0.55
CA ASN A 72 -13.76 -2.77 1.49
C ASN A 72 -14.88 -1.94 0.85
N GLY A 73 -14.51 -0.92 0.08
CA GLY A 73 -15.47 -0.10 -0.62
C GLY A 73 -16.31 -0.91 -1.62
N LYS A 74 -15.68 -1.82 -2.32
CA LYS A 74 -16.37 -2.68 -3.28
C LYS A 74 -17.31 -3.67 -2.59
N ILE A 75 -16.90 -4.21 -1.46
CA ILE A 75 -17.73 -5.11 -0.68
C ILE A 75 -19.00 -4.37 -0.20
N VAL A 76 -18.83 -3.19 0.36
CA VAL A 76 -19.95 -2.38 0.86
C VAL A 76 -20.89 -2.00 -0.29
N GLU A 77 -20.32 -1.57 -1.42
CA GLU A 77 -21.11 -1.22 -2.59
C GLU A 77 -21.94 -2.40 -3.08
N ASN A 78 -21.34 -3.58 -3.10
CA ASN A 78 -22.02 -4.81 -3.48
C ASN A 78 -23.18 -5.14 -2.55
N GLU A 79 -22.97 -4.98 -1.25
CA GLU A 79 -24.02 -5.19 -0.26
C GLU A 79 -25.21 -4.25 -0.49
N LEU A 80 -24.93 -2.98 -0.81
CA LEU A 80 -25.98 -2.01 -1.06
C LEU A 80 -26.77 -2.30 -2.34
N ARG A 81 -26.15 -3.04 -3.27
CA ARG A 81 -26.80 -3.43 -4.52
C ARG A 81 -27.61 -4.72 -4.40
N GLY A 82 -27.78 -5.23 -3.20
CA GLY A 82 -28.51 -6.45 -2.98
C GLY A 82 -27.65 -7.66 -2.67
N GLY A 83 -26.35 -7.49 -2.70
CA GLY A 83 -25.41 -8.39 -2.06
C GLY A 83 -25.34 -9.83 -2.57
N LYS A 84 -25.52 -10.03 -3.81
CA LYS A 84 -25.48 -11.43 -4.25
C LYS A 84 -24.36 -11.76 -5.20
#